data_47ba0e82e25b105f0d65f1dcb22dcb75
#
_entry.id   47ba0e82e25b105f0d65f1dcb22dcb75
#
_cell.length_a   1.000
_cell.length_b   1.000
_cell.length_c   1.000
_cell.angle_alpha   90.00
_cell.angle_beta   90.00
_cell.angle_gamma   90.00
#
_symmetry.space_group_name_H-M   'P 1'
#
loop_
_entity.id
_entity.type
_entity.pdbx_description
1 polymer ?
#
loop_
_entity_poly.entity_id
_entity_poly.type
_entity_poly.pdbx_seq_one_letter_code
_entity_poly.pdbx_strand_id
1 'polypeptide(L)'
;MNKLAKKDIVKIINDYQLYSYDILKNFVIENKNVFSFYDLSLIIELSNQKRNETNAYYTNDFLISYIINYLPNFEGKDTISIIEPSVGAGNFMPYLFEKYKDKKQVYLIVIDIDRDILNLLKIIYSPENIPNNFSINFVVGDFMSLQLKPVDLIVGNPPFAKLSCKEIKNLNGKYSNSTKNLAGFFLEKSLNLADKVSLILPKNLLNTSDYYGIREKIIKNHQVEYIIDFGEKGFSGVLIETINLIVSKNKKEFNNIVNIISIPQNIKIAQYSNYIFDNAFPYWIIYRNIDFDNILEKMELGVFNSIRDRQLTNSEIYIRKKSNNDIRVLKSRNISDDGSGIIDIDGYDAYVEYKNLHKYSISKFLDNDTVYLTPNMTYNPRVIKKEKGYIVNGSVAILIPKFNFTLNKKQLSFLSSDTFRKFYKIARNYQTRSLNIDNNSCYWFGIYKE
;
A
#
# COMPACT_ATOMS: atom_id res chain seq x y z
N MET A 1 2.55 -17.67 -28.97
CA MET A 1 1.08 -17.89 -28.86
C MET A 1 0.42 -16.61 -28.37
N ASN A 2 -0.73 -16.21 -28.94
CA ASN A 2 -1.48 -15.05 -28.45
C ASN A 2 -2.09 -15.39 -27.09
N LYS A 3 -2.01 -14.47 -26.13
CA LYS A 3 -2.62 -14.62 -24.79
C LYS A 3 -4.14 -14.69 -24.92
N LEU A 4 -4.77 -15.59 -24.18
CA LEU A 4 -6.21 -15.68 -24.07
C LEU A 4 -6.80 -14.54 -23.25
N ALA A 5 -8.02 -14.11 -23.57
CA ALA A 5 -8.72 -13.15 -22.73
C ALA A 5 -9.18 -13.82 -21.42
N LYS A 6 -9.20 -13.06 -20.32
CA LYS A 6 -9.60 -13.59 -18.99
C LYS A 6 -10.96 -14.31 -19.03
N LYS A 7 -11.92 -13.82 -19.82
CA LYS A 7 -13.24 -14.46 -20.00
C LYS A 7 -13.14 -15.86 -20.57
N ASP A 8 -12.19 -16.08 -21.50
CA ASP A 8 -11.99 -17.38 -22.15
C ASP A 8 -11.31 -18.36 -21.18
N ILE A 9 -10.38 -17.88 -20.37
CA ILE A 9 -9.77 -18.65 -19.27
C ILE A 9 -10.84 -19.09 -18.26
N VAL A 10 -11.72 -18.17 -17.83
CA VAL A 10 -12.82 -18.51 -16.90
C VAL A 10 -13.76 -19.54 -17.53
N LYS A 11 -14.04 -19.45 -18.84
CA LYS A 11 -14.82 -20.44 -19.55
C LYS A 11 -14.13 -21.81 -19.53
N ILE A 12 -12.84 -21.89 -19.84
CA ILE A 12 -12.05 -23.13 -19.76
C ILE A 12 -12.15 -23.75 -18.38
N ILE A 13 -11.95 -22.95 -17.29
CA ILE A 13 -12.03 -23.43 -15.92
C ILE A 13 -13.39 -24.06 -15.62
N ASN A 14 -14.48 -23.42 -16.06
CA ASN A 14 -15.84 -23.92 -15.85
C ASN A 14 -16.12 -25.18 -16.71
N ASP A 15 -15.76 -25.16 -17.98
CA ASP A 15 -16.04 -26.25 -18.91
C ASP A 15 -15.31 -27.55 -18.50
N TYR A 16 -14.08 -27.43 -18.00
CA TYR A 16 -13.28 -28.55 -17.51
C TYR A 16 -13.36 -28.75 -15.98
N GLN A 17 -14.14 -27.95 -15.26
CA GLN A 17 -14.33 -28.01 -13.79
C GLN A 17 -13.03 -28.05 -13.00
N LEU A 18 -12.07 -27.16 -13.34
CA LEU A 18 -10.71 -27.14 -12.80
C LEU A 18 -10.63 -26.65 -11.35
N TYR A 19 -11.51 -27.15 -10.46
CA TYR A 19 -11.62 -26.70 -9.08
C TYR A 19 -10.96 -27.64 -8.07
N SER A 20 -10.54 -28.83 -8.47
CA SER A 20 -9.75 -29.74 -7.63
C SER A 20 -8.33 -29.86 -8.17
N TYR A 21 -7.38 -30.15 -7.26
CA TYR A 21 -5.98 -30.29 -7.62
C TYR A 21 -5.76 -31.39 -8.68
N ASP A 22 -6.37 -32.56 -8.54
CA ASP A 22 -6.14 -33.68 -9.43
C ASP A 22 -6.66 -33.38 -10.87
N ILE A 23 -7.84 -32.77 -10.98
CA ILE A 23 -8.39 -32.38 -12.30
C ILE A 23 -7.51 -31.32 -12.94
N LEU A 24 -7.13 -30.30 -12.16
CA LEU A 24 -6.25 -29.23 -12.66
C LEU A 24 -4.88 -29.76 -13.07
N LYS A 25 -4.30 -30.68 -12.30
CA LYS A 25 -3.02 -31.31 -12.60
C LYS A 25 -3.06 -32.09 -13.91
N ASN A 26 -4.09 -32.92 -14.12
CA ASN A 26 -4.26 -33.68 -15.35
C ASN A 26 -4.44 -32.73 -16.54
N PHE A 27 -5.27 -31.70 -16.40
CA PHE A 27 -5.44 -30.67 -17.42
C PHE A 27 -4.10 -30.01 -17.79
N VAL A 28 -3.29 -29.63 -16.81
CA VAL A 28 -1.98 -29.00 -17.04
C VAL A 28 -1.03 -29.97 -17.76
N ILE A 29 -0.99 -31.24 -17.39
CA ILE A 29 -0.15 -32.27 -18.05
C ILE A 29 -0.51 -32.38 -19.51
N GLU A 30 -1.80 -32.48 -19.83
CA GLU A 30 -2.30 -32.67 -21.20
C GLU A 30 -2.14 -31.42 -22.07
N ASN A 31 -2.16 -30.23 -21.45
CA ASN A 31 -2.26 -28.96 -22.15
C ASN A 31 -1.02 -28.07 -22.04
N LYS A 32 0.06 -28.47 -21.35
CA LYS A 32 1.28 -27.66 -21.15
C LYS A 32 1.96 -27.19 -22.44
N ASN A 33 1.77 -27.91 -23.55
CA ASN A 33 2.32 -27.55 -24.85
C ASN A 33 1.28 -26.83 -25.77
N VAL A 34 0.03 -26.73 -25.33
CA VAL A 34 -1.08 -26.09 -26.07
C VAL A 34 -1.26 -24.64 -25.63
N PHE A 35 -1.24 -24.40 -24.36
CA PHE A 35 -1.38 -23.05 -23.80
C PHE A 35 -0.02 -22.38 -23.53
N SER A 36 -0.01 -21.05 -23.58
CA SER A 36 1.17 -20.29 -23.17
C SER A 36 1.40 -20.40 -21.66
N PHE A 37 2.63 -20.13 -21.20
CA PHE A 37 2.93 -20.04 -19.76
C PHE A 37 1.99 -19.06 -19.04
N TYR A 38 1.67 -17.94 -19.67
CA TYR A 38 0.75 -16.93 -19.13
C TYR A 38 -0.66 -17.48 -18.93
N ASP A 39 -1.17 -18.22 -19.91
CA ASP A 39 -2.52 -18.78 -19.83
C ASP A 39 -2.59 -19.86 -18.76
N LEU A 40 -1.58 -20.75 -18.69
CA LEU A 40 -1.48 -21.77 -17.64
C LEU A 40 -1.36 -21.18 -16.24
N SER A 41 -0.53 -20.15 -16.07
CA SER A 41 -0.43 -19.42 -14.79
C SER A 41 -1.77 -18.83 -14.37
N LEU A 42 -2.49 -18.22 -15.32
CA LEU A 42 -3.81 -17.62 -15.03
C LEU A 42 -4.88 -18.69 -14.74
N ILE A 43 -4.84 -19.84 -15.43
CA ILE A 43 -5.72 -20.99 -15.14
C ILE A 43 -5.46 -21.48 -13.72
N ILE A 44 -4.21 -21.76 -13.36
CA ILE A 44 -3.84 -22.23 -12.01
C ILE A 44 -4.33 -21.25 -10.95
N GLU A 45 -4.09 -19.97 -11.17
CA GLU A 45 -4.47 -18.98 -10.19
C GLU A 45 -5.97 -18.85 -9.99
N LEU A 46 -6.74 -18.77 -11.08
CA LEU A 46 -8.20 -18.61 -10.99
C LEU A 46 -8.91 -19.89 -10.52
N SER A 47 -8.28 -21.05 -10.69
CA SER A 47 -8.76 -22.34 -10.17
C SER A 47 -8.51 -22.51 -8.68
N ASN A 48 -7.60 -21.76 -8.08
CA ASN A 48 -7.24 -21.87 -6.65
C ASN A 48 -8.31 -21.25 -5.75
N GLN A 49 -9.14 -22.08 -5.13
CA GLN A 49 -10.19 -21.64 -4.20
C GLN A 49 -9.66 -21.08 -2.88
N LYS A 50 -8.45 -21.47 -2.44
CA LYS A 50 -7.80 -20.98 -1.22
C LYS A 50 -7.25 -19.57 -1.34
N ARG A 51 -7.31 -18.97 -2.51
CA ARG A 51 -6.79 -17.64 -2.82
C ARG A 51 -7.26 -16.54 -1.86
N ASN A 52 -8.55 -16.56 -1.50
CA ASN A 52 -9.13 -15.56 -0.59
C ASN A 52 -8.63 -15.70 0.85
N GLU A 53 -8.22 -16.89 1.26
CA GLU A 53 -7.73 -17.18 2.61
C GLU A 53 -6.27 -16.70 2.80
N THR A 54 -5.47 -16.72 1.73
CA THR A 54 -4.05 -16.38 1.77
C THR A 54 -3.75 -14.90 1.51
N ASN A 55 -4.77 -14.06 1.20
CA ASN A 55 -4.58 -12.69 0.73
C ASN A 55 -3.55 -12.57 -0.42
N ALA A 56 -3.47 -13.62 -1.25
CA ALA A 56 -2.62 -13.66 -2.42
C ALA A 56 -3.32 -12.95 -3.58
N TYR A 57 -2.76 -11.84 -4.03
CA TYR A 57 -3.30 -11.04 -5.11
C TYR A 57 -2.58 -11.33 -6.42
N TYR A 58 -3.37 -11.50 -7.48
CA TYR A 58 -2.85 -11.71 -8.82
C TYR A 58 -2.03 -10.53 -9.31
N THR A 59 -0.79 -10.79 -9.67
CA THR A 59 0.06 -9.80 -10.33
C THR A 59 -0.22 -9.84 -11.82
N ASN A 60 -0.94 -8.86 -12.33
CA ASN A 60 -1.27 -8.82 -13.75
C ASN A 60 -0.05 -8.50 -14.63
N ASP A 61 -0.12 -8.88 -15.88
CA ASP A 61 0.94 -8.68 -16.87
C ASP A 61 1.37 -7.22 -17.02
N PHE A 62 0.44 -6.29 -16.89
CA PHE A 62 0.72 -4.87 -16.97
C PHE A 62 1.72 -4.43 -15.89
N LEU A 63 1.55 -4.88 -14.63
CA LEU A 63 2.48 -4.57 -13.55
C LEU A 63 3.85 -5.18 -13.81
N ILE A 64 3.86 -6.47 -14.17
CA ILE A 64 5.12 -7.19 -14.37
C ILE A 64 5.91 -6.57 -15.52
N SER A 65 5.27 -6.24 -16.63
CA SER A 65 5.92 -5.61 -17.78
C SER A 65 6.58 -4.27 -17.43
N TYR A 66 5.94 -3.47 -16.55
CA TYR A 66 6.57 -2.26 -16.05
C TYR A 66 7.76 -2.55 -15.17
N ILE A 67 7.63 -3.48 -14.21
CA ILE A 67 8.71 -3.82 -13.27
C ILE A 67 9.94 -4.34 -14.01
N ILE A 68 9.77 -5.28 -14.94
CA ILE A 68 10.84 -5.93 -15.69
C ILE A 68 11.74 -4.92 -16.44
N ASN A 69 11.14 -3.84 -16.97
CA ASN A 69 11.89 -2.81 -17.69
C ASN A 69 12.91 -2.09 -16.79
N TYR A 70 12.70 -2.05 -15.49
CA TYR A 70 13.53 -1.35 -14.51
C TYR A 70 14.38 -2.30 -13.68
N LEU A 71 14.25 -3.64 -13.86
CA LEU A 71 15.18 -4.58 -13.22
C LEU A 71 16.61 -4.40 -13.74
N PRO A 72 17.62 -4.63 -12.88
CA PRO A 72 19.02 -4.46 -13.26
C PRO A 72 19.40 -5.44 -14.37
N ASN A 73 20.26 -5.00 -15.28
CA ASN A 73 20.81 -5.87 -16.35
C ASN A 73 22.00 -6.70 -15.86
N PHE A 74 22.57 -6.40 -14.69
CA PHE A 74 23.76 -7.06 -14.14
C PHE A 74 24.93 -7.06 -15.16
N GLU A 75 25.29 -5.87 -15.65
CA GLU A 75 26.41 -5.70 -16.58
C GLU A 75 27.69 -6.28 -15.99
N GLY A 76 28.45 -7.00 -16.81
CA GLY A 76 29.69 -7.67 -16.41
C GLY A 76 29.50 -8.96 -15.59
N LYS A 77 28.26 -9.36 -15.28
CA LYS A 77 27.95 -10.67 -14.67
C LYS A 77 27.34 -11.61 -15.70
N ASP A 78 28.00 -12.68 -16.03
CA ASP A 78 27.51 -13.74 -16.92
C ASP A 78 26.54 -14.71 -16.21
N THR A 79 26.77 -14.91 -14.91
CA THR A 79 25.97 -15.78 -14.04
C THR A 79 25.29 -14.95 -12.98
N ILE A 80 23.97 -15.16 -12.80
CA ILE A 80 23.16 -14.48 -11.80
C ILE A 80 22.27 -15.46 -11.04
N SER A 81 21.95 -15.09 -9.80
CA SER A 81 21.06 -15.83 -8.91
C SER A 81 19.85 -14.96 -8.53
N ILE A 82 18.65 -15.54 -8.64
CA ILE A 82 17.38 -14.84 -8.41
C ILE A 82 16.53 -15.65 -7.45
N ILE A 83 15.86 -14.98 -6.51
CA ILE A 83 14.80 -15.57 -5.69
C ILE A 83 13.48 -14.89 -5.99
N GLU A 84 12.43 -15.69 -6.20
CA GLU A 84 11.04 -15.30 -6.14
C GLU A 84 10.44 -15.87 -4.85
N PRO A 85 10.21 -15.04 -3.80
CA PRO A 85 9.99 -15.51 -2.43
C PRO A 85 8.56 -15.96 -2.14
N SER A 86 7.63 -15.76 -3.06
CA SER A 86 6.21 -16.16 -3.03
C SER A 86 5.71 -16.27 -4.46
N VAL A 87 6.09 -17.38 -5.11
CA VAL A 87 5.95 -17.50 -6.57
C VAL A 87 4.50 -17.58 -7.04
N GLY A 88 3.58 -18.07 -6.20
CA GLY A 88 2.20 -18.30 -6.57
C GLY A 88 2.10 -19.10 -7.88
N ALA A 89 1.34 -18.60 -8.84
CA ALA A 89 1.17 -19.25 -10.16
C ALA A 89 2.34 -19.01 -11.14
N GLY A 90 3.46 -18.41 -10.70
CA GLY A 90 4.66 -18.25 -11.54
C GLY A 90 4.62 -17.09 -12.52
N ASN A 91 3.83 -16.06 -12.25
CA ASN A 91 3.58 -14.97 -13.20
C ASN A 91 4.82 -14.16 -13.60
N PHE A 92 5.84 -14.06 -12.74
CA PHE A 92 7.11 -13.39 -13.07
C PHE A 92 8.03 -14.24 -13.95
N MET A 93 7.94 -15.57 -13.87
CA MET A 93 8.92 -16.47 -14.49
C MET A 93 9.11 -16.26 -16.00
N PRO A 94 8.05 -16.19 -16.84
CA PRO A 94 8.21 -15.99 -18.29
C PRO A 94 8.90 -14.65 -18.62
N TYR A 95 8.65 -13.62 -17.82
CA TYR A 95 9.27 -12.31 -18.02
C TYR A 95 10.74 -12.31 -17.59
N LEU A 96 11.09 -13.06 -16.54
CA LEU A 96 12.48 -13.23 -16.13
C LEU A 96 13.29 -14.00 -17.17
N PHE A 97 12.67 -15.01 -17.83
CA PHE A 97 13.30 -15.73 -18.94
C PHE A 97 13.66 -14.79 -20.07
N GLU A 98 12.73 -13.94 -20.49
CA GLU A 98 12.97 -12.98 -21.57
C GLU A 98 13.99 -11.90 -21.14
N LYS A 99 13.90 -11.38 -19.91
CA LYS A 99 14.79 -10.33 -19.37
C LYS A 99 16.24 -10.77 -19.34
N TYR A 100 16.49 -12.03 -18.98
CA TYR A 100 17.84 -12.55 -18.75
C TYR A 100 18.27 -13.63 -19.73
N LYS A 101 17.64 -13.67 -20.91
CA LYS A 101 17.96 -14.65 -21.99
C LYS A 101 19.42 -14.60 -22.45
N ASP A 102 20.06 -13.42 -22.37
CA ASP A 102 21.44 -13.20 -22.82
C ASP A 102 22.49 -13.51 -21.73
N LYS A 103 22.09 -13.91 -20.51
CA LYS A 103 23.01 -14.40 -19.49
C LYS A 103 23.48 -15.81 -19.82
N LYS A 104 24.74 -16.13 -19.46
CA LYS A 104 25.25 -17.51 -19.65
C LYS A 104 24.54 -18.50 -18.74
N GLN A 105 24.26 -18.08 -17.48
CA GLN A 105 23.57 -18.94 -16.51
C GLN A 105 22.72 -18.11 -15.56
N VAL A 106 21.49 -18.54 -15.30
CA VAL A 106 20.56 -17.98 -14.33
C VAL A 106 20.09 -19.07 -13.35
N TYR A 107 20.40 -18.92 -12.09
CA TYR A 107 19.88 -19.78 -11.01
C TYR A 107 18.63 -19.10 -10.43
N LEU A 108 17.46 -19.66 -10.71
CA LEU A 108 16.19 -19.16 -10.22
C LEU A 108 15.67 -20.06 -9.09
N ILE A 109 15.53 -19.50 -7.90
CA ILE A 109 14.92 -20.17 -6.74
C ILE A 109 13.52 -19.63 -6.58
N VAL A 110 12.51 -20.48 -6.70
CA VAL A 110 11.10 -20.12 -6.52
C VAL A 110 10.57 -20.78 -5.26
N ILE A 111 9.98 -20.00 -4.38
CA ILE A 111 9.54 -20.43 -3.05
C ILE A 111 8.04 -20.19 -2.93
N ASP A 112 7.33 -21.18 -2.39
CA ASP A 112 5.94 -21.01 -1.96
C ASP A 112 5.65 -21.98 -0.79
N ILE A 113 4.66 -21.62 0.01
CA ILE A 113 4.14 -22.50 1.07
C ILE A 113 3.21 -23.57 0.49
N ASP A 114 2.59 -23.30 -0.66
CA ASP A 114 1.66 -24.20 -1.32
C ASP A 114 2.40 -25.22 -2.19
N ARG A 115 2.48 -26.46 -1.68
CA ARG A 115 3.11 -27.59 -2.37
C ARG A 115 2.42 -27.90 -3.70
N ASP A 116 1.11 -27.81 -3.75
CA ASP A 116 0.31 -28.17 -4.91
C ASP A 116 0.59 -27.23 -6.08
N ILE A 117 0.66 -25.94 -5.81
CA ILE A 117 1.06 -24.94 -6.81
C ILE A 117 2.47 -25.21 -7.32
N LEU A 118 3.45 -25.46 -6.44
CA LEU A 118 4.81 -25.76 -6.89
C LEU A 118 4.91 -27.03 -7.72
N ASN A 119 4.09 -28.03 -7.41
CA ASN A 119 4.04 -29.25 -8.24
C ASN A 119 3.47 -28.98 -9.64
N LEU A 120 2.46 -28.12 -9.77
CA LEU A 120 1.96 -27.69 -11.07
C LEU A 120 3.02 -26.88 -11.85
N LEU A 121 3.73 -25.97 -11.18
CA LEU A 121 4.81 -25.21 -11.80
C LEU A 121 5.97 -26.10 -12.28
N LYS A 122 6.32 -27.16 -11.56
CA LYS A 122 7.33 -28.15 -12.01
C LYS A 122 6.93 -28.87 -13.30
N ILE A 123 5.63 -29.06 -13.52
CA ILE A 123 5.12 -29.67 -14.76
C ILE A 123 5.22 -28.68 -15.92
N ILE A 124 4.82 -27.43 -15.70
CA ILE A 124 4.83 -26.35 -16.71
C ILE A 124 6.27 -25.99 -17.08
N TYR A 125 7.11 -25.77 -16.09
CA TYR A 125 8.48 -25.30 -16.23
C TYR A 125 9.48 -26.47 -16.10
N SER A 126 9.17 -27.59 -16.75
CA SER A 126 10.08 -28.73 -16.86
C SER A 126 11.31 -28.36 -17.72
N PRO A 127 12.46 -29.05 -17.53
CA PRO A 127 13.71 -28.67 -18.19
C PRO A 127 13.63 -28.53 -19.71
N GLU A 128 12.75 -29.29 -20.36
CA GLU A 128 12.50 -29.20 -21.79
C GLU A 128 11.72 -27.96 -22.26
N ASN A 129 11.04 -27.26 -21.32
CA ASN A 129 10.16 -26.14 -21.61
C ASN A 129 10.75 -24.77 -21.21
N ILE A 130 11.90 -24.75 -20.56
CA ILE A 130 12.57 -23.52 -20.09
C ILE A 130 13.79 -23.20 -20.95
N PRO A 131 14.26 -21.94 -21.00
CA PRO A 131 15.50 -21.61 -21.69
C PRO A 131 16.71 -22.36 -21.10
N ASN A 132 17.60 -22.85 -21.94
CA ASN A 132 18.76 -23.67 -21.57
C ASN A 132 19.71 -23.00 -20.56
N ASN A 133 19.72 -21.67 -20.51
CA ASN A 133 20.53 -20.90 -19.57
C ASN A 133 19.88 -20.75 -18.20
N PHE A 134 18.68 -21.32 -17.95
CA PHE A 134 18.02 -21.29 -16.66
C PHE A 134 18.10 -22.64 -15.94
N SER A 135 18.37 -22.56 -14.63
CA SER A 135 18.21 -23.68 -13.70
C SER A 135 17.23 -23.26 -12.61
N ILE A 136 16.10 -23.97 -12.46
CA ILE A 136 15.06 -23.62 -11.52
C ILE A 136 15.06 -24.57 -10.33
N ASN A 137 15.10 -24.02 -9.12
CA ASN A 137 14.94 -24.76 -7.86
C ASN A 137 13.61 -24.39 -7.22
N PHE A 138 12.70 -25.37 -7.12
CA PHE A 138 11.38 -25.22 -6.52
C PHE A 138 11.44 -25.63 -5.04
N VAL A 139 11.22 -24.68 -4.14
CA VAL A 139 11.35 -24.86 -2.68
C VAL A 139 9.98 -24.70 -2.02
N VAL A 140 9.45 -25.79 -1.47
CA VAL A 140 8.23 -25.74 -0.63
C VAL A 140 8.63 -25.28 0.76
N GLY A 141 8.11 -24.14 1.21
CA GLY A 141 8.39 -23.64 2.55
C GLY A 141 8.02 -22.17 2.73
N ASP A 142 8.00 -21.75 3.98
CA ASP A 142 7.81 -20.36 4.34
C ASP A 142 9.13 -19.58 4.16
N PHE A 143 9.11 -18.59 3.26
CA PHE A 143 10.27 -17.74 3.02
C PHE A 143 10.84 -17.14 4.30
N MET A 144 9.99 -16.78 5.29
CA MET A 144 10.45 -16.18 6.53
C MET A 144 11.27 -17.14 7.39
N SER A 145 11.00 -18.44 7.30
CA SER A 145 11.66 -19.51 8.10
C SER A 145 12.91 -20.10 7.44
N LEU A 146 12.99 -20.07 6.10
CA LEU A 146 14.07 -20.68 5.34
C LEU A 146 15.42 -20.00 5.56
N GLN A 147 16.48 -20.79 5.68
CA GLN A 147 17.87 -20.34 5.63
C GLN A 147 18.33 -20.31 4.15
N LEU A 148 18.60 -19.14 3.62
CA LEU A 148 18.93 -18.93 2.22
C LEU A 148 20.31 -18.28 2.10
N LYS A 149 21.02 -18.61 1.01
CA LYS A 149 22.29 -17.96 0.68
C LYS A 149 22.01 -16.60 0.02
N PRO A 150 22.94 -15.63 0.14
CA PRO A 150 22.84 -14.37 -0.59
C PRO A 150 22.70 -14.57 -2.11
N VAL A 151 21.93 -13.70 -2.74
CA VAL A 151 21.63 -13.73 -4.18
C VAL A 151 21.76 -12.34 -4.81
N ASP A 152 21.81 -12.31 -6.15
CA ASP A 152 21.90 -11.04 -6.89
C ASP A 152 20.59 -10.26 -6.89
N LEU A 153 19.45 -10.96 -6.97
CA LEU A 153 18.13 -10.35 -7.08
C LEU A 153 17.08 -11.11 -6.27
N ILE A 154 16.24 -10.36 -5.54
CA ILE A 154 14.94 -10.85 -5.09
C ILE A 154 13.86 -10.02 -5.77
N VAL A 155 12.93 -10.70 -6.46
CA VAL A 155 11.83 -10.08 -7.19
C VAL A 155 10.53 -10.84 -6.92
N GLY A 156 9.41 -10.12 -6.77
CA GLY A 156 8.12 -10.79 -6.56
C GLY A 156 7.05 -9.89 -5.94
N ASN A 157 5.95 -10.53 -5.60
CA ASN A 157 4.78 -9.94 -4.95
C ASN A 157 4.49 -10.68 -3.63
N PRO A 158 5.04 -10.22 -2.49
CA PRO A 158 4.82 -10.87 -1.20
C PRO A 158 3.37 -10.73 -0.73
N PRO A 159 2.87 -11.62 0.14
CA PRO A 159 1.52 -11.53 0.69
C PRO A 159 1.35 -10.28 1.59
N PHE A 160 0.19 -9.60 1.48
CA PHE A 160 -0.14 -8.38 2.23
C PHE A 160 -0.91 -8.66 3.52
N ALA A 161 -0.78 -9.85 4.08
CA ALA A 161 -1.46 -10.24 5.29
C ALA A 161 -1.02 -9.41 6.50
N LYS A 162 -1.98 -9.05 7.35
CA LYS A 162 -1.70 -8.48 8.66
C LYS A 162 -1.48 -9.60 9.65
N LEU A 163 -0.33 -9.61 10.30
CA LEU A 163 0.03 -10.63 11.27
C LEU A 163 -0.64 -10.39 12.62
N SER A 164 -0.99 -11.46 13.30
CA SER A 164 -1.43 -11.47 14.70
C SER A 164 -0.26 -11.14 15.64
N CYS A 165 -0.58 -10.72 16.86
CA CYS A 165 0.46 -10.43 17.87
C CYS A 165 1.35 -11.65 18.17
N LYS A 166 0.83 -12.88 18.07
CA LYS A 166 1.59 -14.12 18.29
C LYS A 166 2.60 -14.35 17.16
N GLU A 167 2.17 -14.19 15.90
CA GLU A 167 3.06 -14.32 14.73
C GLU A 167 4.16 -13.26 14.75
N ILE A 168 3.83 -12.01 15.08
CA ILE A 168 4.82 -10.95 15.23
C ILE A 168 5.85 -11.28 16.30
N LYS A 169 5.43 -11.81 17.46
CA LYS A 169 6.36 -12.22 18.53
C LYS A 169 7.36 -13.28 18.06
N ASN A 170 6.95 -14.20 17.20
CA ASN A 170 7.83 -15.24 16.65
C ASN A 170 8.89 -14.66 15.68
N LEU A 171 8.60 -13.51 15.08
CA LEU A 171 9.51 -12.77 14.17
C LEU A 171 10.34 -11.70 14.90
N ASN A 172 9.89 -11.26 16.10
CA ASN A 172 10.58 -10.24 16.90
C ASN A 172 11.99 -10.71 17.30
N GLY A 173 12.92 -9.76 17.30
CA GLY A 173 14.34 -10.01 17.56
C GLY A 173 15.17 -10.32 16.31
N LYS A 174 14.51 -10.65 15.18
CA LYS A 174 15.18 -10.85 13.88
C LYS A 174 14.98 -9.66 12.94
N TYR A 175 13.87 -8.93 13.10
CA TYR A 175 13.41 -7.86 12.20
C TYR A 175 12.98 -6.62 12.99
N SER A 176 12.74 -5.51 12.29
CA SER A 176 12.28 -4.27 12.93
C SER A 176 10.88 -4.48 13.55
N ASN A 177 10.69 -3.94 14.76
CA ASN A 177 9.46 -4.13 15.53
C ASN A 177 8.30 -3.21 15.10
N SER A 178 8.47 -2.45 14.02
CA SER A 178 7.48 -1.42 13.63
C SER A 178 6.36 -1.94 12.76
N THR A 179 6.59 -2.98 11.96
CA THR A 179 5.57 -3.47 11.03
C THR A 179 4.67 -4.56 11.62
N LYS A 180 3.42 -4.58 11.18
CA LYS A 180 2.44 -5.65 11.41
C LYS A 180 2.02 -6.34 10.13
N ASN A 181 2.62 -5.95 9.01
CA ASN A 181 2.29 -6.47 7.69
C ASN A 181 3.38 -7.42 7.20
N LEU A 182 2.98 -8.60 6.71
CA LEU A 182 3.89 -9.65 6.27
C LEU A 182 4.80 -9.18 5.13
N ALA A 183 4.28 -8.36 4.20
CA ALA A 183 5.10 -7.78 3.11
C ALA A 183 6.27 -6.93 3.63
N GLY A 184 6.12 -6.28 4.78
CA GLY A 184 7.21 -5.56 5.43
C GLY A 184 8.33 -6.48 5.90
N PHE A 185 7.99 -7.62 6.49
CA PHE A 185 8.98 -8.63 6.90
C PHE A 185 9.67 -9.27 5.71
N PHE A 186 8.92 -9.56 4.62
CA PHE A 186 9.49 -10.03 3.36
C PHE A 186 10.51 -9.02 2.80
N LEU A 187 10.15 -7.75 2.77
CA LEU A 187 11.07 -6.70 2.33
C LEU A 187 12.34 -6.66 3.18
N GLU A 188 12.19 -6.67 4.50
CA GLU A 188 13.35 -6.59 5.41
C GLU A 188 14.27 -7.79 5.29
N LYS A 189 13.72 -9.01 5.15
CA LYS A 189 14.52 -10.22 4.88
C LYS A 189 15.21 -10.13 3.53
N SER A 190 14.52 -9.69 2.50
CA SER A 190 15.06 -9.54 1.15
C SER A 190 16.24 -8.57 1.10
N LEU A 191 16.13 -7.42 1.79
CA LEU A 191 17.20 -6.43 1.90
C LEU A 191 18.48 -6.99 2.56
N ASN A 192 18.36 -7.99 3.43
CA ASN A 192 19.53 -8.64 4.04
C ASN A 192 20.16 -9.70 3.12
N LEU A 193 19.37 -10.30 2.21
CA LEU A 193 19.77 -11.46 1.41
C LEU A 193 20.23 -11.10 -0.01
N ALA A 194 19.73 -10.01 -0.59
CA ALA A 194 19.98 -9.72 -2.00
C ALA A 194 20.79 -8.45 -2.21
N ASP A 195 21.56 -8.41 -3.30
CA ASP A 195 22.24 -7.18 -3.75
C ASP A 195 21.22 -6.18 -4.31
N LYS A 196 20.16 -6.69 -4.96
CA LYS A 196 19.01 -5.93 -5.48
C LYS A 196 17.70 -6.54 -5.03
N VAL A 197 16.76 -5.71 -4.65
CA VAL A 197 15.40 -6.12 -4.26
C VAL A 197 14.40 -5.35 -5.10
N SER A 198 13.43 -6.05 -5.70
CA SER A 198 12.31 -5.46 -6.42
C SER A 198 11.01 -6.14 -5.98
N LEU A 199 10.29 -5.51 -5.07
CA LEU A 199 9.06 -6.08 -4.53
C LEU A 199 7.85 -5.18 -4.77
N ILE A 200 6.71 -5.80 -5.09
CA ILE A 200 5.42 -5.12 -5.05
C ILE A 200 4.99 -5.02 -3.59
N LEU A 201 4.66 -3.82 -3.16
CA LEU A 201 4.37 -3.50 -1.77
C LEU A 201 3.13 -2.62 -1.67
N PRO A 202 2.40 -2.66 -0.56
CA PRO A 202 1.30 -1.74 -0.36
C PRO A 202 1.82 -0.30 -0.26
N LYS A 203 1.17 0.63 -0.96
CA LYS A 203 1.60 2.05 -1.06
C LYS A 203 1.65 2.75 0.30
N ASN A 204 0.91 2.24 1.30
CA ASN A 204 0.98 2.77 2.66
C ASN A 204 2.36 2.57 3.33
N LEU A 205 3.28 1.79 2.73
CA LEU A 205 4.69 1.77 3.11
C LEU A 205 5.29 3.18 3.11
N LEU A 206 4.86 4.04 2.20
CA LEU A 206 5.41 5.38 2.06
C LEU A 206 5.12 6.26 3.29
N ASN A 207 3.98 6.08 3.98
CA ASN A 207 3.47 7.10 4.90
C ASN A 207 2.81 6.59 6.19
N THR A 208 2.79 5.30 6.49
CA THR A 208 2.26 4.82 7.77
C THR A 208 3.37 4.56 8.80
N SER A 209 3.01 4.66 10.07
CA SER A 209 3.91 4.36 11.19
C SER A 209 4.33 2.89 11.22
N ASP A 210 3.48 1.99 10.72
CA ASP A 210 3.76 0.55 10.65
C ASP A 210 5.05 0.23 9.88
N TYR A 211 5.46 1.08 8.94
CA TYR A 211 6.67 0.89 8.15
C TYR A 211 7.82 1.85 8.50
N TYR A 212 7.69 2.61 9.58
CA TYR A 212 8.69 3.60 9.96
C TYR A 212 10.10 2.98 10.07
N GLY A 213 10.27 1.91 10.85
CA GLY A 213 11.58 1.28 11.06
C GLY A 213 12.18 0.69 9.77
N ILE A 214 11.34 0.23 8.84
CA ILE A 214 11.80 -0.28 7.54
C ILE A 214 12.28 0.89 6.67
N ARG A 215 11.56 2.01 6.64
CA ARG A 215 11.99 3.22 5.91
C ARG A 215 13.33 3.74 6.44
N GLU A 216 13.48 3.83 7.76
CA GLU A 216 14.74 4.22 8.41
C GLU A 216 15.90 3.29 8.03
N LYS A 217 15.67 1.97 8.05
CA LYS A 217 16.67 0.96 7.65
C LYS A 217 17.10 1.13 6.19
N ILE A 218 16.14 1.38 5.29
CA ILE A 218 16.41 1.60 3.86
C ILE A 218 17.26 2.86 3.70
N ILE A 219 16.86 3.99 4.28
CA ILE A 219 17.58 5.26 4.15
C ILE A 219 19.01 5.14 4.68
N LYS A 220 19.18 4.44 5.81
CA LYS A 220 20.48 4.30 6.46
C LYS A 220 21.46 3.39 5.71
N ASN A 221 20.98 2.25 5.21
CA ASN A 221 21.85 1.15 4.79
C ASN A 221 21.75 0.81 3.30
N HIS A 222 20.75 1.33 2.59
CA HIS A 222 20.43 0.93 1.23
C HIS A 222 20.21 2.15 0.35
N GLN A 223 20.13 1.93 -0.95
CA GLN A 223 19.86 2.95 -1.95
C GLN A 223 18.58 2.61 -2.71
N VAL A 224 17.58 3.47 -2.62
CA VAL A 224 16.37 3.38 -3.45
C VAL A 224 16.73 3.88 -4.85
N GLU A 225 16.46 3.09 -5.87
CA GLU A 225 16.74 3.43 -7.29
C GLU A 225 15.45 3.82 -8.02
N TYR A 226 14.38 3.04 -7.81
CA TYR A 226 13.08 3.28 -8.43
C TYR A 226 11.94 3.09 -7.44
N ILE A 227 10.92 3.92 -7.59
CA ILE A 227 9.60 3.73 -7.00
C ILE A 227 8.58 3.82 -8.15
N ILE A 228 7.90 2.70 -8.42
CA ILE A 228 6.84 2.65 -9.44
C ILE A 228 5.52 2.66 -8.70
N ASP A 229 4.76 3.75 -8.82
CA ASP A 229 3.43 3.88 -8.22
C ASP A 229 2.36 3.40 -9.20
N PHE A 230 1.70 2.30 -8.85
CA PHE A 230 0.61 1.72 -9.64
C PHE A 230 -0.77 2.25 -9.21
N GLY A 231 -0.86 2.92 -8.05
CA GLY A 231 -2.14 3.28 -7.46
C GLY A 231 -3.04 2.06 -7.26
N GLU A 232 -4.32 2.19 -7.60
CA GLU A 232 -5.30 1.09 -7.54
C GLU A 232 -5.27 0.15 -8.76
N LYS A 233 -4.45 0.43 -9.77
CA LYS A 233 -4.35 -0.41 -10.98
C LYS A 233 -3.58 -1.70 -10.73
N GLY A 234 -3.02 -1.88 -9.55
CA GLY A 234 -2.19 -3.02 -9.18
C GLY A 234 -2.90 -4.36 -9.29
N PHE A 235 -4.13 -4.47 -8.80
CA PHE A 235 -4.82 -5.75 -8.71
C PHE A 235 -6.27 -5.65 -9.20
N SER A 236 -6.65 -6.57 -10.07
CA SER A 236 -8.02 -6.64 -10.59
C SER A 236 -8.99 -7.09 -9.49
N GLY A 237 -10.00 -6.24 -9.21
CA GLY A 237 -11.06 -6.54 -8.25
C GLY A 237 -10.73 -6.26 -6.78
N VAL A 238 -9.54 -5.72 -6.49
CA VAL A 238 -9.15 -5.36 -5.12
C VAL A 238 -8.69 -3.90 -5.09
N LEU A 239 -9.26 -3.14 -4.18
CA LEU A 239 -8.99 -1.71 -4.05
C LEU A 239 -7.81 -1.44 -3.10
N ILE A 240 -6.63 -1.99 -3.45
CA ILE A 240 -5.39 -1.77 -2.71
C ILE A 240 -4.43 -0.98 -3.60
N GLU A 241 -3.97 0.16 -3.12
CA GLU A 241 -2.91 0.92 -3.78
C GLU A 241 -1.56 0.26 -3.55
N THR A 242 -0.79 0.11 -4.63
CA THR A 242 0.50 -0.56 -4.60
C THR A 242 1.60 0.24 -5.27
N ILE A 243 2.82 -0.03 -4.85
CA ILE A 243 4.06 0.42 -5.46
C ILE A 243 4.96 -0.78 -5.75
N ASN A 244 5.88 -0.65 -6.70
CA ASN A 244 7.07 -1.48 -6.71
C ASN A 244 8.25 -0.63 -6.23
N LEU A 245 9.05 -1.21 -5.34
CA LEU A 245 10.22 -0.57 -4.77
C LEU A 245 11.47 -1.33 -5.22
N ILE A 246 12.39 -0.65 -5.93
CA ILE A 246 13.67 -1.22 -6.34
C ILE A 246 14.78 -0.60 -5.49
N VAL A 247 15.48 -1.45 -4.76
CA VAL A 247 16.49 -1.07 -3.76
C VAL A 247 17.78 -1.84 -3.96
N SER A 248 18.90 -1.16 -3.86
CA SER A 248 20.26 -1.76 -3.82
C SER A 248 20.74 -1.90 -2.39
N LYS A 249 21.45 -2.99 -2.09
CA LYS A 249 22.07 -3.24 -0.79
C LYS A 249 23.16 -2.22 -0.45
N ASN A 250 23.98 -1.84 -1.43
CA ASN A 250 25.11 -0.95 -1.18
C ASN A 250 24.70 0.51 -1.38
N LYS A 251 24.85 1.31 -0.34
CA LYS A 251 24.69 2.75 -0.39
C LYS A 251 25.99 3.36 -0.94
N LYS A 252 26.05 3.56 -2.25
CA LYS A 252 27.24 4.13 -2.92
C LYS A 252 27.37 5.64 -2.74
N GLU A 253 26.23 6.34 -2.63
CA GLU A 253 26.14 7.80 -2.55
C GLU A 253 25.22 8.23 -1.42
N PHE A 254 25.60 9.31 -0.73
CA PHE A 254 24.81 9.87 0.35
C PHE A 254 23.48 10.45 -0.14
N ASN A 255 23.46 10.97 -1.36
CA ASN A 255 22.30 11.64 -1.97
C ASN A 255 22.16 11.20 -3.43
N ASN A 256 21.61 9.99 -3.63
CA ASN A 256 21.37 9.45 -4.96
C ASN A 256 20.08 9.98 -5.59
N ILE A 257 20.00 9.88 -6.91
CA ILE A 257 18.76 10.12 -7.65
C ILE A 257 17.84 8.89 -7.50
N VAL A 258 16.60 9.15 -7.13
CA VAL A 258 15.51 8.18 -7.12
C VAL A 258 14.57 8.47 -8.29
N ASN A 259 14.34 7.48 -9.13
CA ASN A 259 13.42 7.58 -10.25
C ASN A 259 12.00 7.17 -9.80
N ILE A 260 11.04 8.06 -9.96
CA ILE A 260 9.64 7.84 -9.59
C ILE A 260 8.82 7.78 -10.86
N ILE A 261 8.09 6.68 -11.03
CA ILE A 261 7.20 6.43 -12.16
C ILE A 261 5.79 6.28 -11.60
N SER A 262 4.92 7.21 -11.92
CA SER A 262 3.53 7.17 -11.46
C SER A 262 2.59 6.86 -12.62
N ILE A 263 1.95 5.71 -12.55
CA ILE A 263 0.93 5.30 -13.51
C ILE A 263 -0.37 6.12 -13.32
N PRO A 264 -0.86 6.35 -12.07
CA PRO A 264 -2.07 7.15 -11.87
C PRO A 264 -1.93 8.61 -12.30
N GLN A 265 -0.74 9.22 -12.10
CA GLN A 265 -0.48 10.61 -12.43
C GLN A 265 0.11 10.78 -13.85
N ASN A 266 0.44 9.67 -14.52
CA ASN A 266 1.10 9.65 -15.84
C ASN A 266 2.37 10.54 -15.88
N ILE A 267 3.24 10.42 -14.87
CA ILE A 267 4.47 11.19 -14.76
C ILE A 267 5.68 10.29 -14.50
N LYS A 268 6.85 10.76 -14.96
CA LYS A 268 8.16 10.22 -14.60
C LYS A 268 9.00 11.39 -14.09
N ILE A 269 9.52 11.27 -12.87
CA ILE A 269 10.35 12.28 -12.23
C ILE A 269 11.59 11.65 -11.62
N ALA A 270 12.67 12.40 -11.62
CA ALA A 270 13.93 12.04 -10.96
C ALA A 270 14.15 13.04 -9.82
N GLN A 271 14.32 12.55 -8.60
CA GLN A 271 14.44 13.36 -7.40
C GLN A 271 15.67 12.93 -6.60
N TYR A 272 16.30 13.85 -5.89
CA TYR A 272 17.30 13.50 -4.92
C TYR A 272 16.70 12.79 -3.71
N SER A 273 17.39 11.75 -3.24
CA SER A 273 16.90 10.92 -2.13
C SER A 273 16.67 11.72 -0.83
N ASN A 274 17.56 12.67 -0.49
CA ASN A 274 17.43 13.53 0.67
C ASN A 274 16.22 14.49 0.57
N TYR A 275 15.78 14.82 -0.64
CA TYR A 275 14.62 15.69 -0.85
C TYR A 275 13.29 14.98 -0.57
N ILE A 276 13.15 13.73 -1.02
CA ILE A 276 11.90 12.98 -0.87
C ILE A 276 11.85 12.14 0.40
N PHE A 277 13.02 11.83 0.99
CA PHE A 277 13.16 11.09 2.26
C PHE A 277 13.61 12.00 3.40
N ASP A 278 13.19 13.25 3.38
CA ASP A 278 13.57 14.27 4.34
C ASP A 278 13.06 13.90 5.76
N ASN A 279 13.99 13.79 6.70
CA ASN A 279 13.72 13.43 8.09
C ASN A 279 12.94 14.51 8.87
N ALA A 280 12.78 15.71 8.31
CA ALA A 280 11.89 16.73 8.86
C ALA A 280 10.41 16.32 8.82
N PHE A 281 10.09 15.32 7.98
CA PHE A 281 8.71 14.84 7.81
C PHE A 281 8.49 13.46 8.42
N PRO A 282 7.25 13.12 8.81
CA PRO A 282 6.94 11.83 9.42
C PRO A 282 7.06 10.64 8.46
N TYR A 283 7.21 10.89 7.16
CA TYR A 283 7.26 9.87 6.13
C TYR A 283 7.77 10.38 4.77
N TRP A 284 7.94 9.49 3.79
CA TRP A 284 8.43 9.79 2.45
C TRP A 284 7.40 10.56 1.61
N ILE A 285 7.85 11.61 0.90
CA ILE A 285 7.01 12.42 0.00
C ILE A 285 7.56 12.34 -1.40
N ILE A 286 7.18 11.29 -2.13
CA ILE A 286 7.78 10.98 -3.43
C ILE A 286 7.37 11.96 -4.55
N TYR A 287 6.32 12.73 -4.34
CA TYR A 287 5.84 13.74 -5.29
C TYR A 287 6.18 15.18 -4.87
N ARG A 288 7.05 15.36 -3.89
CA ARG A 288 7.50 16.68 -3.43
C ARG A 288 8.02 17.50 -4.60
N ASN A 289 7.66 18.77 -4.66
CA ASN A 289 8.01 19.71 -5.72
C ASN A 289 8.05 21.13 -5.18
N ILE A 290 8.45 22.10 -6.00
CA ILE A 290 8.58 23.50 -5.60
C ILE A 290 7.25 24.13 -5.14
N ASP A 291 6.11 23.75 -5.73
CA ASP A 291 4.80 24.26 -5.30
C ASP A 291 4.46 23.79 -3.87
N PHE A 292 4.84 22.54 -3.54
CA PHE A 292 4.72 22.02 -2.19
C PHE A 292 5.61 22.80 -1.21
N ASP A 293 6.87 23.05 -1.58
CA ASP A 293 7.83 23.75 -0.73
C ASP A 293 7.42 25.21 -0.49
N ASN A 294 6.92 25.91 -1.51
CA ASN A 294 6.42 27.27 -1.38
C ASN A 294 5.26 27.41 -0.38
N ILE A 295 4.43 26.36 -0.26
CA ILE A 295 3.36 26.33 0.73
C ILE A 295 3.92 25.93 2.10
N LEU A 296 4.83 24.96 2.11
CA LEU A 296 5.47 24.47 3.33
C LEU A 296 6.15 25.61 4.11
N GLU A 297 6.86 26.51 3.44
CA GLU A 297 7.53 27.68 4.05
C GLU A 297 6.55 28.59 4.80
N LYS A 298 5.29 28.62 4.35
CA LYS A 298 4.21 29.43 4.94
C LYS A 298 3.38 28.69 5.99
N MET A 299 3.77 27.44 6.34
CA MET A 299 3.02 26.61 7.27
C MET A 299 3.85 26.25 8.50
N GLU A 300 3.28 26.41 9.68
CA GLU A 300 3.76 25.77 10.89
C GLU A 300 3.03 24.44 11.05
N LEU A 301 3.75 23.33 10.78
CA LEU A 301 3.18 22.00 10.75
C LEU A 301 3.34 21.24 12.07
N GLY A 302 2.63 20.11 12.20
CA GLY A 302 2.77 19.23 13.35
C GLY A 302 2.13 19.76 14.64
N VAL A 303 1.27 20.77 14.55
CA VAL A 303 0.62 21.48 15.68
C VAL A 303 -0.61 20.77 16.22
N PHE A 304 -1.09 19.70 15.56
CA PHE A 304 -2.26 18.94 15.96
C PHE A 304 -1.95 17.49 16.30
N ASN A 305 -2.73 16.94 17.24
CA ASN A 305 -3.03 15.52 17.36
C ASN A 305 -4.41 15.25 16.75
N SER A 306 -4.70 14.00 16.42
CA SER A 306 -6.02 13.63 15.89
C SER A 306 -6.69 12.55 16.71
N ILE A 307 -8.01 12.66 16.84
CA ILE A 307 -8.88 11.63 17.43
C ILE A 307 -10.02 11.38 16.43
N ARG A 308 -10.36 10.10 16.28
CA ARG A 308 -11.53 9.64 15.55
C ARG A 308 -12.36 8.73 16.45
N ASP A 309 -13.65 8.98 16.49
CA ASP A 309 -14.59 8.07 17.17
C ASP A 309 -14.68 6.72 16.46
N ARG A 310 -14.82 5.65 17.23
CA ARG A 310 -15.02 4.27 16.73
C ARG A 310 -16.19 3.56 17.40
N GLN A 311 -16.87 4.23 18.32
CA GLN A 311 -17.91 3.66 19.13
C GLN A 311 -19.31 4.03 18.63
N LEU A 312 -19.48 5.28 18.18
CA LEU A 312 -20.76 5.79 17.70
C LEU A 312 -21.00 5.36 16.26
N THR A 313 -21.63 4.22 16.09
CA THR A 313 -21.94 3.62 14.77
C THR A 313 -23.29 4.11 14.24
N ASN A 314 -23.59 3.79 12.97
CA ASN A 314 -24.87 4.17 12.35
C ASN A 314 -26.09 3.51 13.04
N SER A 315 -25.91 2.39 13.74
CA SER A 315 -26.98 1.73 14.51
C SER A 315 -27.35 2.49 15.80
N GLU A 316 -26.47 3.36 16.26
CA GLU A 316 -26.60 4.09 17.53
C GLU A 316 -27.18 5.51 17.35
N ILE A 317 -27.24 5.97 16.11
CA ILE A 317 -27.72 7.29 15.74
C ILE A 317 -29.03 7.19 14.96
N TYR A 318 -29.84 8.24 15.00
CA TYR A 318 -31.09 8.34 14.23
C TYR A 318 -31.18 9.67 13.49
N ILE A 319 -31.93 9.66 12.38
CA ILE A 319 -31.95 10.78 11.41
C ILE A 319 -32.91 11.90 11.87
N ARG A 320 -33.94 11.59 12.67
CA ARG A 320 -34.91 12.59 13.12
C ARG A 320 -34.77 12.80 14.62
N LYS A 321 -34.72 14.07 15.04
CA LYS A 321 -34.74 14.43 16.46
C LYS A 321 -36.01 13.92 17.11
N LYS A 322 -35.89 13.16 18.21
CA LYS A 322 -37.01 12.55 18.95
C LYS A 322 -37.39 13.35 20.19
N SER A 323 -36.43 14.12 20.72
CA SER A 323 -36.59 14.90 21.96
C SER A 323 -35.78 16.19 21.86
N ASN A 324 -36.23 17.22 22.61
CA ASN A 324 -35.45 18.46 22.72
C ASN A 324 -34.06 18.29 23.36
N ASN A 325 -33.86 17.22 24.13
CA ASN A 325 -32.63 16.89 24.79
C ASN A 325 -31.69 16.04 23.91
N ASP A 326 -32.07 15.72 22.66
CA ASP A 326 -31.23 14.93 21.77
C ASP A 326 -30.04 15.76 21.29
N ILE A 327 -28.87 15.15 21.33
CA ILE A 327 -27.60 15.79 20.91
C ILE A 327 -27.38 15.52 19.43
N ARG A 328 -27.03 16.57 18.71
CA ARG A 328 -26.65 16.46 17.28
C ARG A 328 -25.33 15.73 17.13
N VAL A 329 -25.27 14.86 16.12
CA VAL A 329 -24.06 14.13 15.72
C VAL A 329 -23.67 14.59 14.32
N LEU A 330 -22.60 15.34 14.20
CA LEU A 330 -22.10 15.78 12.89
C LEU A 330 -21.42 14.63 12.16
N LYS A 331 -21.69 14.56 10.87
CA LYS A 331 -21.04 13.65 9.92
C LYS A 331 -20.30 14.45 8.85
N SER A 332 -19.43 13.80 8.09
CA SER A 332 -18.51 14.48 7.17
C SER A 332 -19.16 15.47 6.19
N ARG A 333 -20.37 15.16 5.69
CA ARG A 333 -21.09 16.04 4.76
C ARG A 333 -21.73 17.26 5.44
N ASN A 334 -21.84 17.27 6.78
CA ASN A 334 -22.31 18.46 7.51
C ASN A 334 -21.25 19.57 7.61
N ILE A 335 -19.99 19.31 7.23
CA ILE A 335 -18.95 20.33 7.12
C ILE A 335 -19.01 20.88 5.69
N SER A 336 -19.28 22.17 5.52
CA SER A 336 -19.34 22.83 4.21
C SER A 336 -18.04 22.65 3.42
N ASP A 337 -18.13 22.58 2.10
CA ASP A 337 -16.97 22.31 1.23
C ASP A 337 -15.91 23.41 1.23
N ASP A 338 -16.33 24.65 1.51
CA ASP A 338 -15.48 25.82 1.66
C ASP A 338 -14.93 26.04 3.08
N GLY A 339 -15.34 25.19 4.06
CA GLY A 339 -14.95 25.36 5.45
C GLY A 339 -15.61 26.53 6.16
N SER A 340 -16.69 27.09 5.60
CA SER A 340 -17.39 28.24 6.21
C SER A 340 -18.17 27.87 7.47
N GLY A 341 -18.54 26.59 7.66
CA GLY A 341 -19.28 26.16 8.84
C GLY A 341 -20.00 24.83 8.68
N ILE A 342 -21.06 24.70 9.48
CA ILE A 342 -21.91 23.51 9.49
C ILE A 342 -23.13 23.75 8.62
N ILE A 343 -23.48 22.76 7.82
CA ILE A 343 -24.71 22.75 6.99
C ILE A 343 -25.67 21.68 7.45
N ASP A 344 -26.95 22.03 7.43
CA ASP A 344 -28.05 21.10 7.72
C ASP A 344 -28.42 20.36 6.43
N ILE A 345 -28.62 19.05 6.53
CA ILE A 345 -28.96 18.22 5.38
C ILE A 345 -30.12 17.30 5.78
N ASP A 346 -31.29 17.59 5.21
CA ASP A 346 -32.48 16.76 5.45
C ASP A 346 -32.22 15.30 5.06
N GLY A 347 -32.70 14.38 5.89
CA GLY A 347 -32.47 12.93 5.70
C GLY A 347 -31.05 12.45 5.96
N TYR A 348 -30.10 13.37 6.27
CA TYR A 348 -28.72 13.03 6.60
C TYR A 348 -28.30 13.39 8.02
N ASP A 349 -28.82 14.49 8.57
CA ASP A 349 -28.52 14.92 9.93
C ASP A 349 -28.79 13.81 10.94
N ALA A 350 -27.99 13.73 11.97
CA ALA A 350 -28.06 12.62 12.92
C ALA A 350 -28.06 13.11 14.36
N TYR A 351 -28.69 12.33 15.23
CA TYR A 351 -28.87 12.63 16.63
C TYR A 351 -28.65 11.39 17.50
N VAL A 352 -28.34 11.61 18.78
CA VAL A 352 -28.25 10.59 19.82
C VAL A 352 -28.93 11.10 21.08
N GLU A 353 -29.56 10.20 21.85
CA GLU A 353 -30.18 10.57 23.11
C GLU A 353 -29.13 11.02 24.13
N TYR A 354 -29.35 12.15 24.80
CA TYR A 354 -28.46 12.67 25.83
C TYR A 354 -28.11 11.64 26.90
N LYS A 355 -29.08 10.86 27.38
CA LYS A 355 -28.88 9.81 28.41
C LYS A 355 -27.86 8.74 27.99
N ASN A 356 -27.62 8.55 26.70
CA ASN A 356 -26.69 7.56 26.16
C ASN A 356 -25.26 8.10 25.96
N LEU A 357 -25.04 9.41 26.07
CA LEU A 357 -23.74 10.04 25.79
C LEU A 357 -22.59 9.48 26.61
N HIS A 358 -22.84 9.14 27.88
CA HIS A 358 -21.84 8.60 28.79
C HIS A 358 -21.19 7.29 28.31
N LYS A 359 -21.84 6.59 27.36
CA LYS A 359 -21.34 5.33 26.75
C LYS A 359 -20.21 5.58 25.76
N TYR A 360 -20.05 6.79 25.24
CA TYR A 360 -19.14 7.12 24.16
C TYR A 360 -18.02 8.03 24.63
N SER A 361 -16.77 7.68 24.36
CA SER A 361 -15.60 8.48 24.70
C SER A 361 -15.58 9.86 24.03
N ILE A 362 -16.33 10.00 22.93
CA ILE A 362 -16.47 11.25 22.19
C ILE A 362 -17.27 12.32 22.96
N SER A 363 -18.07 11.93 23.96
CA SER A 363 -18.90 12.83 24.79
C SER A 363 -18.10 13.93 25.48
N LYS A 364 -16.83 13.67 25.83
CA LYS A 364 -15.91 14.66 26.41
C LYS A 364 -15.71 15.90 25.55
N PHE A 365 -16.04 15.84 24.25
CA PHE A 365 -15.96 16.97 23.34
C PHE A 365 -17.31 17.71 23.19
N LEU A 366 -18.37 17.35 23.89
CA LEU A 366 -19.67 18.02 23.76
C LEU A 366 -19.55 19.53 23.95
N ASP A 367 -18.95 19.96 25.04
CA ASP A 367 -18.81 21.36 25.44
C ASP A 367 -17.41 21.93 25.15
N ASN A 368 -16.62 21.20 24.36
CA ASN A 368 -15.28 21.63 23.99
C ASN A 368 -15.34 22.45 22.68
N ASP A 369 -14.87 23.69 22.70
CA ASP A 369 -14.76 24.62 21.57
C ASP A 369 -13.31 25.02 21.23
N THR A 370 -12.33 24.30 21.79
CA THR A 370 -10.90 24.55 21.54
C THR A 370 -10.30 23.68 20.44
N VAL A 371 -11.10 22.77 19.89
CA VAL A 371 -10.67 21.81 18.87
C VAL A 371 -11.25 22.15 17.49
N TYR A 372 -10.71 21.52 16.47
CA TYR A 372 -11.14 21.71 15.08
C TYR A 372 -11.64 20.40 14.49
N LEU A 373 -12.48 20.47 13.48
CA LEU A 373 -13.11 19.35 12.81
C LEU A 373 -12.71 19.31 11.33
N THR A 374 -12.43 18.11 10.83
CA THR A 374 -12.21 17.85 9.41
C THR A 374 -12.84 16.53 8.99
N PRO A 375 -13.37 16.38 7.77
CA PRO A 375 -13.83 15.08 7.30
C PRO A 375 -12.72 14.05 7.38
N ASN A 376 -13.01 12.86 7.92
CA ASN A 376 -11.99 11.83 8.18
C ASN A 376 -11.49 11.17 6.90
N MET A 377 -12.37 10.84 5.96
CA MET A 377 -12.02 10.27 4.66
C MET A 377 -12.39 11.26 3.58
N THR A 378 -11.43 12.06 3.13
CA THR A 378 -11.73 13.10 2.16
C THR A 378 -10.57 13.33 1.20
N TYR A 379 -10.92 13.54 -0.07
CA TYR A 379 -10.02 14.07 -1.10
C TYR A 379 -9.89 15.59 -1.03
N ASN A 380 -10.84 16.23 -0.33
CA ASN A 380 -10.93 17.67 -0.18
C ASN A 380 -10.91 18.02 1.30
N PRO A 381 -9.72 18.13 1.90
CA PRO A 381 -9.59 18.56 3.28
C PRO A 381 -10.20 19.95 3.45
N ARG A 382 -10.90 20.13 4.57
CA ARG A 382 -11.48 21.37 5.02
C ARG A 382 -11.59 21.36 6.53
N VAL A 383 -11.43 22.51 7.15
CA VAL A 383 -11.35 22.61 8.60
C VAL A 383 -12.30 23.66 9.12
N ILE A 384 -13.10 23.31 10.11
CA ILE A 384 -13.93 24.24 10.86
C ILE A 384 -13.55 24.22 12.35
N LYS A 385 -13.76 25.34 13.06
CA LYS A 385 -13.68 25.35 14.51
C LYS A 385 -14.91 24.64 15.08
N LYS A 386 -14.71 23.79 16.08
CA LYS A 386 -15.82 23.15 16.78
C LYS A 386 -16.49 24.15 17.74
N GLU A 387 -17.81 24.12 17.76
CA GLU A 387 -18.66 24.81 18.73
C GLU A 387 -19.22 23.84 19.76
N LYS A 388 -19.75 24.33 20.88
CA LYS A 388 -20.40 23.55 21.93
C LYS A 388 -21.74 22.97 21.45
N GLY A 389 -22.24 21.95 22.17
CA GLY A 389 -23.60 21.42 22.00
C GLY A 389 -23.78 20.32 20.97
N TYR A 390 -22.70 19.82 20.32
CA TYR A 390 -22.76 18.66 19.45
C TYR A 390 -21.49 17.80 19.52
N ILE A 391 -21.61 16.56 19.09
CA ILE A 391 -20.49 15.61 18.93
C ILE A 391 -20.33 15.19 17.48
N VAL A 392 -19.36 14.35 17.18
CA VAL A 392 -19.07 13.82 15.85
C VAL A 392 -19.03 12.30 15.87
N ASN A 393 -19.31 11.65 14.74
CA ASN A 393 -19.05 10.22 14.56
C ASN A 393 -17.72 9.97 13.82
N GLY A 394 -17.39 8.71 13.58
CA GLY A 394 -16.15 8.29 12.94
C GLY A 394 -15.90 8.80 11.51
N SER A 395 -16.88 9.46 10.87
CA SER A 395 -16.68 10.10 9.56
C SER A 395 -16.03 11.49 9.65
N VAL A 396 -15.87 12.03 10.87
CA VAL A 396 -15.20 13.30 11.16
C VAL A 396 -14.04 13.04 12.11
N ALA A 397 -12.88 13.58 11.81
CA ALA A 397 -11.73 13.60 12.70
C ALA A 397 -11.71 14.92 13.52
N ILE A 398 -11.33 14.82 14.77
CA ILE A 398 -11.09 15.96 15.66
C ILE A 398 -9.59 16.24 15.65
N LEU A 399 -9.23 17.46 15.30
CA LEU A 399 -7.87 18.00 15.40
C LEU A 399 -7.74 18.73 16.72
N ILE A 400 -6.86 18.22 17.60
CA ILE A 400 -6.62 18.75 18.95
C ILE A 400 -5.31 19.53 18.91
N PRO A 401 -5.31 20.85 19.20
CA PRO A 401 -4.10 21.62 19.32
C PRO A 401 -3.15 21.03 20.37
N LYS A 402 -1.85 20.94 20.05
CA LYS A 402 -0.81 20.47 20.99
C LYS A 402 -0.42 21.53 22.03
N PHE A 403 -0.69 22.79 21.73
CA PHE A 403 -0.46 23.95 22.58
C PHE A 403 -1.60 24.96 22.39
N ASN A 404 -1.63 26.01 23.21
CA ASN A 404 -2.74 26.98 23.16
C ASN A 404 -2.58 27.91 21.96
N PHE A 405 -3.48 27.81 20.97
CA PHE A 405 -3.62 28.73 19.83
C PHE A 405 -5.05 28.69 19.29
N THR A 406 -5.42 29.69 18.52
CA THR A 406 -6.69 29.73 17.81
C THR A 406 -6.45 30.16 16.37
N LEU A 407 -6.93 29.37 15.43
CA LEU A 407 -6.89 29.70 14.01
C LEU A 407 -7.88 30.83 13.72
N ASN A 408 -7.41 31.87 13.03
CA ASN A 408 -8.25 32.95 12.56
C ASN A 408 -9.04 32.54 11.28
N LYS A 409 -9.95 33.40 10.82
CA LYS A 409 -10.79 33.13 9.63
C LYS A 409 -9.96 32.89 8.37
N LYS A 410 -8.87 33.62 8.15
CA LYS A 410 -8.00 33.45 6.97
C LYS A 410 -7.29 32.09 6.99
N GLN A 411 -6.80 31.69 8.17
CA GLN A 411 -6.15 30.39 8.36
C GLN A 411 -7.12 29.21 8.13
N LEU A 412 -8.34 29.30 8.64
CA LEU A 412 -9.38 28.30 8.39
C LEU A 412 -9.77 28.25 6.89
N SER A 413 -9.94 29.39 6.25
CA SER A 413 -10.20 29.49 4.82
C SER A 413 -9.06 28.88 4.00
N PHE A 414 -7.80 29.13 4.37
CA PHE A 414 -6.65 28.52 3.71
C PHE A 414 -6.68 26.99 3.81
N LEU A 415 -6.94 26.41 4.99
CA LEU A 415 -7.03 24.95 5.18
C LEU A 415 -8.21 24.30 4.42
N SER A 416 -9.09 25.08 3.86
CA SER A 416 -10.23 24.64 3.03
C SER A 416 -10.07 25.05 1.56
N SER A 417 -8.95 25.69 1.20
CA SER A 417 -8.68 26.20 -0.14
C SER A 417 -8.17 25.12 -1.10
N ASP A 418 -8.29 25.39 -2.40
CA ASP A 418 -7.71 24.53 -3.44
C ASP A 418 -6.16 24.45 -3.37
N THR A 419 -5.53 25.52 -2.91
CA THR A 419 -4.08 25.56 -2.67
C THR A 419 -3.67 24.55 -1.61
N PHE A 420 -4.36 24.55 -0.46
CA PHE A 420 -4.10 23.56 0.59
C PHE A 420 -4.46 22.14 0.14
N ARG A 421 -5.53 21.95 -0.62
CA ARG A 421 -5.90 20.64 -1.18
C ARG A 421 -4.81 20.05 -2.08
N LYS A 422 -4.19 20.87 -2.94
CA LYS A 422 -3.05 20.47 -3.79
C LYS A 422 -1.85 20.07 -2.93
N PHE A 423 -1.48 20.92 -1.97
CA PHE A 423 -0.42 20.61 -1.00
C PHE A 423 -0.67 19.30 -0.27
N TYR A 424 -1.86 19.10 0.28
CA TYR A 424 -2.23 17.91 1.03
C TYR A 424 -2.24 16.64 0.16
N LYS A 425 -2.64 16.73 -1.12
CA LYS A 425 -2.55 15.61 -2.06
C LYS A 425 -1.10 15.17 -2.28
N ILE A 426 -0.17 16.11 -2.46
CA ILE A 426 1.26 15.82 -2.57
C ILE A 426 1.78 15.20 -1.27
N ALA A 427 1.49 15.83 -0.13
CA ALA A 427 1.83 15.33 1.19
C ALA A 427 1.35 13.90 1.43
N ARG A 428 0.21 13.50 0.86
CA ARG A 428 -0.37 12.16 0.94
C ARG A 428 0.04 11.25 -0.22
N ASN A 429 1.05 11.60 -1.00
CA ASN A 429 1.50 10.85 -2.18
C ASN A 429 0.37 10.50 -3.15
N TYR A 430 -0.61 11.40 -3.34
CA TYR A 430 -1.82 11.18 -4.16
C TYR A 430 -2.57 9.90 -3.82
N GLN A 431 -2.53 9.46 -2.56
CA GLN A 431 -3.33 8.31 -2.15
C GLN A 431 -4.83 8.57 -2.33
N THR A 432 -5.53 7.55 -2.81
CA THR A 432 -6.99 7.55 -3.00
C THR A 432 -7.70 6.70 -1.96
N ARG A 433 -6.99 5.75 -1.36
CA ARG A 433 -7.46 4.89 -0.28
C ARG A 433 -6.69 5.18 1.00
N SER A 434 -7.17 4.69 2.11
CA SER A 434 -6.53 4.92 3.41
C SER A 434 -6.32 6.41 3.75
N LEU A 435 -7.27 7.25 3.36
CA LEU A 435 -7.24 8.71 3.59
C LEU A 435 -7.67 9.10 5.01
N ASN A 436 -7.78 8.13 5.92
CA ASN A 436 -8.10 8.43 7.31
C ASN A 436 -7.13 9.45 7.89
N ILE A 437 -7.68 10.43 8.60
CA ILE A 437 -6.90 11.37 9.37
C ILE A 437 -6.41 10.64 10.64
N ASP A 438 -5.13 10.35 10.67
CA ASP A 438 -4.38 9.79 11.80
C ASP A 438 -3.30 10.78 12.25
N ASN A 439 -2.49 10.41 13.24
CA ASN A 439 -1.46 11.30 13.75
C ASN A 439 -0.38 11.64 12.70
N ASN A 440 -0.13 10.78 11.71
CA ASN A 440 0.81 11.10 10.63
C ASN A 440 0.21 12.10 9.63
N SER A 441 -1.06 11.90 9.28
CA SER A 441 -1.73 12.77 8.30
C SER A 441 -2.19 14.10 8.89
N CYS A 442 -2.56 14.15 10.17
CA CYS A 442 -2.89 15.42 10.84
C CYS A 442 -1.68 16.34 10.98
N TYR A 443 -0.45 15.82 10.84
CA TYR A 443 0.78 16.62 10.78
C TYR A 443 0.71 17.73 9.73
N TRP A 444 0.06 17.49 8.60
CA TRP A 444 -0.03 18.44 7.48
C TRP A 444 -1.04 19.56 7.66
N PHE A 445 -1.93 19.44 8.64
CA PHE A 445 -2.78 20.53 9.05
C PHE A 445 -1.98 21.42 10.01
N GLY A 446 -1.85 22.69 9.68
CA GLY A 446 -0.96 23.59 10.40
C GLY A 446 -1.51 25.01 10.54
N ILE A 447 -0.68 25.87 11.08
CA ILE A 447 -0.94 27.31 11.17
C ILE A 447 -0.35 27.97 9.92
N TYR A 448 -1.21 28.59 9.09
CA TYR A 448 -0.77 29.34 7.94
C TYR A 448 -0.21 30.69 8.38
N LYS A 449 1.01 30.99 7.98
CA LYS A 449 1.68 32.30 8.20
C LYS A 449 1.27 33.22 7.05
N GLU A 450 0.65 34.32 7.38
CA GLU A 450 0.17 35.33 6.41
C GLU A 450 1.29 36.09 5.74
#